data_bc6a0202d7a0b035e63a9e100bc515d7
#
_entry.id   bc6a0202d7a0b035e63a9e100bc515d7
#
_cell.length_a   1.000
_cell.length_b   1.000
_cell.length_c   1.000
_cell.angle_alpha   90.00
_cell.angle_beta   90.00
_cell.angle_gamma   90.00
#
_symmetry.space_group_name_H-M   'P 1'
#
loop_
_entity.id
_entity.type
_entity.pdbx_description
1 polymer ?
#
loop_
_entity_poly.entity_id
_entity_poly.type
_entity_poly.pdbx_seq_one_letter_code
_entity_poly.pdbx_strand_id
1 'polypeptide(L)'
;MKGHDIVAAIAANNLKPGVAKKMNRILDGHTLMYYSSWMDFIRKDEPYQYTATWHYANIDAGETYESMPKNPTGDVLTALNEIISKLRSGTLSDSMQTLYVKFLIHLVGDIHCPMHTGHLSDLGANKISVTWFGKPTNLHAVWDDMLVESAKKWSYTEWVDNIDVLDRKRKQQLATGTPADWLTETHAVCEKIYEDTPEDSDLSYQYMFDNYPVVEQQLLRAGLRLADILNSIYK
;
A
#
# COMPACT_ATOMS: atom_id res chain seq x y z
N MET A 1 -8.12 -5.75 -5.91
CA MET A 1 -6.92 -6.38 -5.31
C MET A 1 -7.13 -6.53 -3.82
N LYS A 2 -7.09 -7.75 -3.34
CA LYS A 2 -7.44 -8.10 -1.94
C LYS A 2 -6.56 -7.37 -0.91
N GLY A 3 -5.28 -7.14 -1.20
CA GLY A 3 -4.38 -6.41 -0.31
C GLY A 3 -4.91 -5.02 0.07
N HIS A 4 -5.34 -4.24 -0.90
CA HIS A 4 -5.94 -2.92 -0.65
C HIS A 4 -7.25 -2.99 0.15
N ASP A 5 -8.07 -4.02 -0.08
CA ASP A 5 -9.30 -4.21 0.71
C ASP A 5 -8.99 -4.51 2.17
N ILE A 6 -7.96 -5.33 2.44
CA ILE A 6 -7.49 -5.63 3.80
C ILE A 6 -6.98 -4.35 4.49
N VAL A 7 -6.12 -3.57 3.83
CA VAL A 7 -5.60 -2.29 4.33
C VAL A 7 -6.74 -1.34 4.68
N ALA A 8 -7.69 -1.16 3.76
CA ALA A 8 -8.84 -0.30 3.95
C ALA A 8 -9.75 -0.79 5.11
N ALA A 9 -9.94 -2.10 5.26
CA ALA A 9 -10.76 -2.68 6.31
C ALA A 9 -10.10 -2.55 7.69
N ILE A 10 -8.78 -2.81 7.82
CA ILE A 10 -8.03 -2.55 9.05
C ILE A 10 -8.15 -1.06 9.42
N ALA A 11 -7.98 -0.17 8.44
CA ALA A 11 -8.13 1.27 8.69
C ALA A 11 -9.52 1.60 9.22
N ALA A 12 -10.57 1.10 8.56
CA ALA A 12 -11.96 1.33 8.98
C ALA A 12 -12.23 0.86 10.41
N ASN A 13 -11.71 -0.30 10.82
CA ASN A 13 -11.86 -0.86 12.17
C ASN A 13 -11.13 -0.02 13.24
N ASN A 14 -10.11 0.74 12.86
CA ASN A 14 -9.32 1.55 13.77
C ASN A 14 -9.63 3.07 13.68
N LEU A 15 -10.68 3.47 12.96
CA LEU A 15 -11.18 4.84 12.96
C LEU A 15 -11.91 5.18 14.28
N LYS A 16 -11.70 6.41 14.75
CA LYS A 16 -12.54 6.97 15.82
C LYS A 16 -13.98 7.12 15.33
N PRO A 17 -15.00 6.95 16.20
CA PRO A 17 -16.40 6.99 15.76
C PRO A 17 -16.81 8.27 15.00
N GLY A 18 -16.28 9.44 15.40
CA GLY A 18 -16.51 10.70 14.69
C GLY A 18 -15.89 10.72 13.30
N VAL A 19 -14.68 10.16 13.16
CA VAL A 19 -13.96 10.07 11.90
C VAL A 19 -14.66 9.08 10.96
N ALA A 20 -15.10 7.93 11.46
CA ALA A 20 -15.87 6.96 10.67
C ALA A 20 -17.14 7.60 10.06
N LYS A 21 -17.90 8.39 10.86
CA LYS A 21 -19.06 9.15 10.37
C LYS A 21 -18.66 10.18 9.32
N LYS A 22 -17.51 10.83 9.48
CA LYS A 22 -17.00 11.82 8.52
C LYS A 22 -16.60 11.13 7.21
N MET A 23 -15.91 10.00 7.27
CA MET A 23 -15.56 9.22 6.07
C MET A 23 -16.79 8.75 5.32
N ASN A 24 -17.80 8.23 6.01
CA ASN A 24 -19.06 7.85 5.39
C ASN A 24 -19.71 9.00 4.60
N ARG A 25 -19.66 10.24 5.12
CA ARG A 25 -20.16 11.42 4.40
C ARG A 25 -19.30 11.80 3.20
N ILE A 26 -17.95 11.82 3.37
CA ILE A 26 -17.01 12.19 2.31
C ILE A 26 -17.09 11.19 1.15
N LEU A 27 -17.32 9.92 1.44
CA LEU A 27 -17.39 8.82 0.46
C LEU A 27 -18.82 8.51 0.01
N ASP A 28 -19.77 9.41 0.25
CA ASP A 28 -21.16 9.31 -0.18
C ASP A 28 -21.84 7.98 0.23
N GLY A 29 -21.64 7.58 1.50
CA GLY A 29 -22.19 6.35 2.06
C GLY A 29 -21.41 5.07 1.74
N HIS A 30 -20.39 5.14 0.88
CA HIS A 30 -19.55 3.99 0.56
C HIS A 30 -18.46 3.77 1.63
N THR A 31 -18.02 2.51 1.73
CA THR A 31 -16.91 2.13 2.63
C THR A 31 -15.55 2.51 2.05
N LEU A 32 -14.49 2.51 2.90
CA LEU A 32 -13.11 2.67 2.42
C LEU A 32 -12.75 1.55 1.42
N MET A 33 -13.20 0.32 1.66
CA MET A 33 -12.95 -0.84 0.80
C MET A 33 -13.55 -0.66 -0.60
N TYR A 34 -14.67 0.01 -0.74
CA TYR A 34 -15.26 0.28 -2.05
C TYR A 34 -14.32 1.08 -2.97
N TYR A 35 -13.48 1.93 -2.40
CA TYR A 35 -12.53 2.75 -3.15
C TYR A 35 -11.07 2.28 -3.05
N SER A 36 -10.80 1.18 -2.37
CA SER A 36 -9.43 0.70 -2.11
C SER A 36 -8.60 0.49 -3.38
N SER A 37 -9.19 -0.07 -4.43
CA SER A 37 -8.53 -0.30 -5.73
C SER A 37 -8.98 0.68 -6.82
N TRP A 38 -9.75 1.72 -6.48
CA TRP A 38 -10.31 2.64 -7.46
C TRP A 38 -9.25 3.35 -8.30
N MET A 39 -8.12 3.67 -7.69
CA MET A 39 -7.04 4.40 -8.36
C MET A 39 -6.40 3.58 -9.50
N ASP A 40 -6.29 2.26 -9.37
CA ASP A 40 -5.83 1.39 -10.44
C ASP A 40 -6.74 1.39 -11.67
N PHE A 41 -8.05 1.48 -11.45
CA PHE A 41 -9.00 1.49 -12.56
C PHE A 41 -8.94 2.79 -13.36
N ILE A 42 -8.72 3.93 -12.69
CA ILE A 42 -8.76 5.25 -13.33
C ILE A 42 -7.43 5.72 -13.90
N ARG A 43 -6.30 5.08 -13.55
CA ARG A 43 -4.96 5.55 -13.95
C ARG A 43 -4.73 5.64 -15.48
N LYS A 44 -5.60 5.01 -16.29
CA LYS A 44 -5.57 5.10 -17.75
C LYS A 44 -6.55 6.12 -18.30
N ASP A 45 -7.47 6.63 -17.48
CA ASP A 45 -8.44 7.65 -17.88
C ASP A 45 -7.74 9.00 -17.99
N GLU A 46 -7.97 9.73 -19.07
CA GLU A 46 -7.27 10.96 -19.41
C GLU A 46 -7.18 11.98 -18.25
N PRO A 47 -8.24 12.25 -17.48
CA PRO A 47 -8.16 13.19 -16.37
C PRO A 47 -7.22 12.77 -15.24
N TYR A 48 -6.85 11.48 -15.16
CA TYR A 48 -6.07 10.90 -14.06
C TYR A 48 -4.72 10.31 -14.49
N GLN A 49 -4.34 10.36 -15.76
CA GLN A 49 -3.07 9.81 -16.26
C GLN A 49 -1.84 10.37 -15.53
N TYR A 50 -1.92 11.60 -15.01
CA TYR A 50 -0.86 12.20 -14.22
C TYR A 50 -0.56 11.44 -12.92
N THR A 51 -1.48 10.59 -12.45
CA THR A 51 -1.29 9.78 -11.24
C THR A 51 -0.61 8.44 -11.51
N ALA A 52 -0.33 8.09 -12.77
CA ALA A 52 0.17 6.77 -13.14
C ALA A 52 1.51 6.40 -12.47
N THR A 53 2.33 7.39 -12.13
CA THR A 53 3.61 7.20 -11.44
C THR A 53 3.51 7.32 -9.92
N TRP A 54 2.35 7.69 -9.40
CA TRP A 54 2.14 7.88 -7.96
C TRP A 54 2.07 6.56 -7.17
N HIS A 55 1.92 5.43 -7.86
CA HIS A 55 1.79 4.12 -7.22
C HIS A 55 3.11 3.57 -6.66
N TYR A 56 4.27 4.11 -7.04
CA TYR A 56 5.57 3.55 -6.70
C TYR A 56 6.67 4.62 -6.55
N ALA A 57 7.77 4.24 -5.92
CA ALA A 57 9.03 4.98 -5.90
C ALA A 57 10.16 3.96 -6.04
N ASN A 58 10.65 3.75 -7.27
CA ASN A 58 11.66 2.73 -7.55
C ASN A 58 13.06 3.24 -7.15
N ILE A 59 13.75 2.45 -6.33
CA ILE A 59 15.06 2.77 -5.74
C ILE A 59 16.01 1.63 -6.07
N ASP A 60 17.06 1.87 -6.84
CA ASP A 60 18.04 0.83 -7.20
C ASP A 60 18.91 0.43 -5.99
N ALA A 61 19.47 -0.77 -6.04
CA ALA A 61 20.32 -1.31 -4.99
C ALA A 61 21.45 -0.35 -4.60
N GLY A 62 21.61 -0.11 -3.31
CA GLY A 62 22.61 0.81 -2.77
C GLY A 62 22.27 2.30 -2.90
N GLU A 63 21.14 2.65 -3.46
CA GLU A 63 20.62 4.00 -3.50
C GLU A 63 19.67 4.30 -2.34
N THR A 64 19.32 5.56 -2.18
CA THR A 64 18.28 6.05 -1.27
C THR A 64 17.23 6.81 -2.06
N TYR A 65 16.09 7.09 -1.42
CA TYR A 65 15.09 7.94 -2.07
C TYR A 65 15.66 9.29 -2.52
N GLU A 66 16.58 9.87 -1.76
CA GLU A 66 17.20 11.17 -2.09
C GLU A 66 18.10 11.10 -3.34
N SER A 67 18.80 9.98 -3.54
CA SER A 67 19.75 9.80 -4.66
C SER A 67 19.07 9.27 -5.93
N MET A 68 17.91 8.60 -5.82
CA MET A 68 17.22 8.03 -6.97
C MET A 68 16.76 9.09 -7.99
N PRO A 69 16.70 8.77 -9.29
CA PRO A 69 16.09 9.64 -10.29
C PRO A 69 14.63 9.93 -9.97
N LYS A 70 14.25 11.22 -9.93
CA LYS A 70 12.86 11.64 -9.63
C LYS A 70 12.00 11.65 -10.87
N ASN A 71 10.77 11.12 -10.75
CA ASN A 71 9.79 11.23 -11.82
C ASN A 71 9.22 12.66 -11.85
N PRO A 72 9.23 13.34 -13.00
CA PRO A 72 8.70 14.71 -13.11
C PRO A 72 7.22 14.84 -12.74
N THR A 73 6.44 13.76 -12.86
CA THR A 73 5.01 13.73 -12.48
C THR A 73 4.77 13.30 -11.04
N GLY A 74 5.84 13.09 -10.28
CA GLY A 74 5.78 12.63 -8.89
C GLY A 74 5.85 11.11 -8.76
N ASP A 75 5.88 10.67 -7.52
CA ASP A 75 5.94 9.29 -7.06
C ASP A 75 5.04 9.10 -5.82
N VAL A 76 4.99 7.90 -5.25
CA VAL A 76 4.12 7.58 -4.12
C VAL A 76 4.42 8.45 -2.89
N LEU A 77 5.69 8.79 -2.64
CA LEU A 77 6.07 9.62 -1.48
C LEU A 77 5.66 11.09 -1.67
N THR A 78 5.96 11.66 -2.83
CA THR A 78 5.58 13.04 -3.15
C THR A 78 4.07 13.20 -3.17
N ALA A 79 3.34 12.26 -3.76
CA ALA A 79 1.88 12.25 -3.81
C ALA A 79 1.26 12.16 -2.40
N LEU A 80 1.72 11.23 -1.55
CA LEU A 80 1.23 11.11 -0.18
C LEU A 80 1.46 12.37 0.65
N ASN A 81 2.65 12.98 0.56
CA ASN A 81 2.97 14.21 1.28
C ASN A 81 2.06 15.37 0.83
N GLU A 82 1.83 15.52 -0.47
CA GLU A 82 0.92 16.54 -1.00
C GLU A 82 -0.52 16.30 -0.53
N ILE A 83 -1.03 15.07 -0.70
CA ILE A 83 -2.40 14.70 -0.33
C ILE A 83 -2.65 14.96 1.15
N ILE A 84 -1.76 14.48 2.03
CA ILE A 84 -1.87 14.68 3.48
C ILE A 84 -1.85 16.18 3.84
N SER A 85 -0.95 16.95 3.22
CA SER A 85 -0.87 18.39 3.41
C SER A 85 -2.16 19.11 3.00
N LYS A 86 -2.69 18.80 1.82
CA LYS A 86 -3.94 19.37 1.29
C LYS A 86 -5.14 19.00 2.16
N LEU A 87 -5.27 17.74 2.57
CA LEU A 87 -6.35 17.32 3.47
C LEU A 87 -6.28 18.01 4.83
N ARG A 88 -5.07 18.21 5.38
CA ARG A 88 -4.85 18.93 6.64
C ARG A 88 -5.16 20.42 6.57
N SER A 89 -5.03 21.04 5.40
CA SER A 89 -5.29 22.48 5.24
C SER A 89 -6.76 22.85 5.51
N GLY A 90 -7.69 21.91 5.33
CA GLY A 90 -9.13 22.15 5.50
C GLY A 90 -9.74 23.12 4.47
N THR A 91 -9.01 23.45 3.39
CA THR A 91 -9.41 24.46 2.38
C THR A 91 -9.94 23.84 1.10
N LEU A 92 -9.96 22.50 1.00
CA LEU A 92 -10.44 21.79 -0.19
C LEU A 92 -11.97 21.91 -0.33
N SER A 93 -12.45 21.97 -1.58
CA SER A 93 -13.87 21.73 -1.87
C SER A 93 -14.26 20.29 -1.53
N ASP A 94 -15.54 20.02 -1.32
CA ASP A 94 -16.02 18.66 -0.98
C ASP A 94 -15.61 17.63 -2.05
N SER A 95 -15.68 17.99 -3.35
CA SER A 95 -15.26 17.11 -4.44
C SER A 95 -13.76 16.80 -4.40
N MET A 96 -12.93 17.79 -4.15
CA MET A 96 -11.49 17.59 -4.03
C MET A 96 -11.13 16.83 -2.76
N GLN A 97 -11.82 17.07 -1.66
CA GLN A 97 -11.63 16.29 -0.44
C GLN A 97 -11.93 14.81 -0.66
N THR A 98 -13.06 14.50 -1.34
CA THR A 98 -13.42 13.12 -1.72
C THR A 98 -12.36 12.49 -2.60
N LEU A 99 -11.86 13.19 -3.61
CA LEU A 99 -10.82 12.71 -4.51
C LEU A 99 -9.53 12.39 -3.75
N TYR A 100 -9.05 13.30 -2.92
CA TYR A 100 -7.81 13.12 -2.17
C TYR A 100 -7.92 12.01 -1.12
N VAL A 101 -9.11 11.82 -0.51
CA VAL A 101 -9.35 10.69 0.40
C VAL A 101 -9.28 9.35 -0.36
N LYS A 102 -9.83 9.27 -1.58
CA LYS A 102 -9.72 8.05 -2.41
C LYS A 102 -8.27 7.74 -2.79
N PHE A 103 -7.50 8.75 -3.17
CA PHE A 103 -6.06 8.57 -3.44
C PHE A 103 -5.32 8.10 -2.18
N LEU A 104 -5.58 8.73 -1.02
CA LEU A 104 -4.95 8.36 0.24
C LEU A 104 -5.19 6.88 0.60
N ILE A 105 -6.44 6.41 0.46
CA ILE A 105 -6.82 5.02 0.76
C ILE A 105 -5.97 4.03 -0.05
N HIS A 106 -5.72 4.31 -1.31
CA HIS A 106 -4.96 3.44 -2.21
C HIS A 106 -3.45 3.54 -1.95
N LEU A 107 -2.90 4.75 -2.00
CA LEU A 107 -1.46 4.99 -1.97
C LEU A 107 -0.79 4.58 -0.66
N VAL A 108 -1.52 4.59 0.46
CA VAL A 108 -0.99 4.03 1.71
C VAL A 108 -0.83 2.52 1.62
N GLY A 109 -1.66 1.82 0.85
CA GLY A 109 -1.44 0.42 0.50
C GLY A 109 -0.16 0.25 -0.33
N ASP A 110 -0.04 1.01 -1.41
CA ASP A 110 1.07 0.93 -2.36
C ASP A 110 2.44 1.15 -1.71
N ILE A 111 2.60 2.19 -0.88
CA ILE A 111 3.88 2.48 -0.20
C ILE A 111 4.33 1.37 0.76
N HIS A 112 3.43 0.46 1.14
CA HIS A 112 3.74 -0.71 1.97
C HIS A 112 3.89 -2.00 1.17
N CYS A 113 3.64 -1.98 -0.15
CA CYS A 113 3.95 -3.11 -1.03
C CYS A 113 5.45 -3.08 -1.38
N PRO A 114 6.23 -4.13 -1.03
CA PRO A 114 7.68 -4.10 -1.24
C PRO A 114 8.08 -3.82 -2.69
N MET A 115 7.41 -4.41 -3.66
CA MET A 115 7.79 -4.25 -5.08
C MET A 115 7.45 -2.85 -5.63
N HIS A 116 6.62 -2.06 -4.96
CA HIS A 116 6.40 -0.65 -5.30
C HIS A 116 7.57 0.27 -4.88
N THR A 117 8.53 -0.29 -4.14
CA THR A 117 9.81 0.36 -3.81
C THR A 117 11.02 -0.37 -4.43
N GLY A 118 10.77 -1.30 -5.36
CA GLY A 118 11.78 -2.12 -6.01
C GLY A 118 12.65 -1.34 -6.99
N HIS A 119 13.60 -2.04 -7.63
CA HIS A 119 14.62 -1.40 -8.45
C HIS A 119 14.04 -0.73 -9.70
N LEU A 120 14.55 0.45 -10.05
CA LEU A 120 14.18 1.15 -11.28
C LEU A 120 14.61 0.38 -12.53
N SER A 121 15.77 -0.24 -12.48
CA SER A 121 16.39 -1.00 -13.58
C SER A 121 15.53 -2.18 -14.06
N ASP A 122 14.74 -2.78 -13.17
CA ASP A 122 13.86 -3.91 -13.47
C ASP A 122 12.36 -3.58 -13.34
N LEU A 123 12.01 -2.29 -13.20
CA LEU A 123 10.64 -1.81 -13.08
C LEU A 123 9.92 -2.35 -11.83
N GLY A 124 10.60 -2.36 -10.69
CA GLY A 124 10.05 -2.88 -9.44
C GLY A 124 9.80 -4.37 -9.51
N ALA A 125 10.80 -5.16 -9.95
CA ALA A 125 10.74 -6.60 -10.15
C ALA A 125 9.73 -7.10 -11.22
N ASN A 126 9.19 -6.21 -12.06
CA ASN A 126 8.37 -6.65 -13.21
C ASN A 126 9.19 -7.41 -14.26
N LYS A 127 10.50 -7.21 -14.31
CA LYS A 127 11.40 -7.94 -15.21
C LYS A 127 12.04 -9.17 -14.58
N ILE A 128 11.87 -9.42 -13.29
CA ILE A 128 12.39 -10.60 -12.59
C ILE A 128 11.43 -11.77 -12.83
N SER A 129 11.82 -12.69 -13.72
CA SER A 129 11.03 -13.87 -14.07
C SER A 129 11.08 -14.89 -12.94
N VAL A 130 9.92 -15.43 -12.57
CA VAL A 130 9.79 -16.52 -11.59
C VAL A 130 8.65 -17.46 -12.03
N THR A 131 8.52 -18.60 -11.39
CA THR A 131 7.29 -19.38 -11.49
C THR A 131 6.52 -19.34 -10.16
N TRP A 132 5.20 -19.36 -10.24
CA TRP A 132 4.31 -19.44 -9.09
C TRP A 132 3.44 -20.69 -9.24
N PHE A 133 3.71 -21.70 -8.40
CA PHE A 133 3.09 -23.04 -8.53
C PHE A 133 3.20 -23.58 -9.96
N GLY A 134 4.41 -23.50 -10.54
CA GLY A 134 4.72 -23.98 -11.89
C GLY A 134 4.18 -23.12 -13.04
N LYS A 135 3.58 -21.95 -12.77
CA LYS A 135 3.09 -21.02 -13.79
C LYS A 135 4.04 -19.85 -13.93
N PRO A 136 4.50 -19.50 -15.13
CA PRO A 136 5.37 -18.35 -15.37
C PRO A 136 4.69 -17.03 -14.94
N THR A 137 5.44 -16.18 -14.23
CA THR A 137 5.02 -14.86 -13.80
C THR A 137 6.26 -13.98 -13.52
N ASN A 138 6.11 -12.89 -12.84
CA ASN A 138 7.21 -12.06 -12.34
C ASN A 138 7.10 -11.84 -10.82
N LEU A 139 8.21 -11.47 -10.20
CA LEU A 139 8.29 -11.31 -8.75
C LEU A 139 7.39 -10.17 -8.25
N HIS A 140 7.20 -9.09 -9.05
CA HIS A 140 6.25 -8.03 -8.72
C HIS A 140 4.84 -8.57 -8.51
N ALA A 141 4.30 -9.31 -9.48
CA ALA A 141 2.95 -9.85 -9.42
C ALA A 141 2.75 -10.84 -8.25
N VAL A 142 3.81 -11.56 -7.87
CA VAL A 142 3.78 -12.45 -6.70
C VAL A 142 3.52 -11.64 -5.42
N TRP A 143 4.21 -10.53 -5.22
CA TRP A 143 4.10 -9.72 -4.01
C TRP A 143 2.92 -8.76 -4.01
N ASP A 144 2.55 -8.23 -5.16
CA ASP A 144 1.43 -7.28 -5.27
C ASP A 144 0.06 -7.96 -5.14
N ASP A 145 -0.05 -9.25 -5.56
CA ASP A 145 -1.34 -9.92 -5.59
C ASP A 145 -1.30 -11.40 -5.15
N MET A 146 -0.43 -12.24 -5.76
CA MET A 146 -0.56 -13.69 -5.69
C MET A 146 -0.34 -14.25 -4.28
N LEU A 147 0.57 -13.69 -3.48
CA LEU A 147 0.79 -14.10 -2.08
C LEU A 147 -0.46 -13.88 -1.25
N VAL A 148 -1.11 -12.73 -1.37
CA VAL A 148 -2.32 -12.40 -0.62
C VAL A 148 -3.50 -13.27 -1.05
N GLU A 149 -3.65 -13.50 -2.38
CA GLU A 149 -4.75 -14.30 -2.93
C GLU A 149 -4.62 -15.79 -2.62
N SER A 150 -3.39 -16.33 -2.61
CA SER A 150 -3.16 -17.77 -2.53
C SER A 150 -2.93 -18.29 -1.11
N ALA A 151 -2.37 -17.47 -0.21
CA ALA A 151 -1.81 -17.96 1.04
C ALA A 151 -2.81 -18.68 1.94
N LYS A 152 -3.97 -18.11 2.17
CA LYS A 152 -5.00 -18.71 3.04
C LYS A 152 -6.33 -18.93 2.33
N LYS A 153 -6.52 -18.38 1.13
CA LYS A 153 -7.80 -18.29 0.43
C LYS A 153 -8.90 -17.60 1.25
N TRP A 154 -8.51 -16.80 2.22
CA TRP A 154 -9.41 -16.02 3.06
C TRP A 154 -10.02 -14.86 2.27
N SER A 155 -11.23 -14.49 2.62
CA SER A 155 -11.79 -13.17 2.29
C SER A 155 -10.98 -12.07 2.97
N TYR A 156 -11.12 -10.83 2.53
CA TYR A 156 -10.44 -9.71 3.19
C TYR A 156 -10.88 -9.56 4.66
N THR A 157 -12.11 -9.91 5.00
CA THR A 157 -12.62 -9.87 6.38
C THR A 157 -11.95 -10.92 7.27
N GLU A 158 -11.80 -12.15 6.77
CA GLU A 158 -11.09 -13.20 7.51
C GLU A 158 -9.61 -12.85 7.72
N TRP A 159 -8.99 -12.19 6.73
CA TRP A 159 -7.64 -11.65 6.91
C TRP A 159 -7.59 -10.67 8.07
N VAL A 160 -8.49 -9.68 8.09
CA VAL A 160 -8.54 -8.65 9.13
C VAL A 160 -8.77 -9.26 10.50
N ASP A 161 -9.73 -10.20 10.63
CA ASP A 161 -10.04 -10.89 11.89
C ASP A 161 -8.83 -11.62 12.47
N ASN A 162 -7.89 -12.07 11.63
CA ASN A 162 -6.73 -12.82 12.06
C ASN A 162 -5.47 -11.96 12.29
N ILE A 163 -5.30 -10.83 11.59
CA ILE A 163 -4.09 -10.01 11.73
C ILE A 163 -4.28 -8.73 12.55
N ASP A 164 -5.49 -8.17 12.65
CA ASP A 164 -5.77 -6.95 13.42
C ASP A 164 -6.09 -7.24 14.91
N VAL A 165 -5.38 -8.19 15.50
CA VAL A 165 -5.62 -8.72 16.85
C VAL A 165 -4.74 -8.09 17.95
N LEU A 166 -3.89 -7.14 17.60
CA LEU A 166 -2.99 -6.51 18.56
C LEU A 166 -3.72 -5.57 19.54
N ASP A 167 -3.18 -5.43 20.73
CA ASP A 167 -3.66 -4.44 21.69
C ASP A 167 -3.40 -2.99 21.20
N ARG A 168 -4.10 -2.04 21.81
CA ARG A 168 -4.04 -0.62 21.43
C ARG A 168 -2.62 -0.05 21.48
N LYS A 169 -1.79 -0.43 22.44
CA LYS A 169 -0.43 0.09 22.59
C LYS A 169 0.46 -0.35 21.42
N ARG A 170 0.40 -1.62 21.07
CA ARG A 170 1.15 -2.17 19.95
C ARG A 170 0.67 -1.59 18.61
N LYS A 171 -0.65 -1.45 18.41
CA LYS A 171 -1.20 -0.77 17.23
C LYS A 171 -0.68 0.66 17.10
N GLN A 172 -0.65 1.44 18.19
CA GLN A 172 -0.10 2.79 18.18
C GLN A 172 1.39 2.81 17.81
N GLN A 173 2.18 1.86 18.29
CA GLN A 173 3.60 1.75 17.92
C GLN A 173 3.80 1.46 16.43
N LEU A 174 2.98 0.57 15.84
CA LEU A 174 3.06 0.24 14.42
C LEU A 174 2.57 1.37 13.50
N ALA A 175 1.68 2.23 13.98
CA ALA A 175 1.15 3.37 13.23
C ALA A 175 2.13 4.56 13.15
N THR A 176 3.24 4.54 13.86
CA THR A 176 4.21 5.66 13.90
C THR A 176 4.95 5.86 12.57
N GLY A 177 5.64 7.00 12.48
CA GLY A 177 6.48 7.37 11.34
C GLY A 177 5.79 8.29 10.35
N THR A 178 6.56 8.72 9.36
CA THR A 178 6.14 9.55 8.24
C THR A 178 6.10 8.71 6.96
N PRO A 179 5.50 9.17 5.86
CA PRO A 179 5.58 8.46 4.58
C PRO A 179 7.02 8.18 4.13
N ALA A 180 7.98 9.05 4.45
CA ALA A 180 9.40 8.83 4.14
C ALA A 180 10.00 7.67 4.98
N ASP A 181 9.66 7.60 6.27
CA ASP A 181 10.08 6.47 7.11
C ASP A 181 9.49 5.15 6.60
N TRP A 182 8.21 5.16 6.20
CA TRP A 182 7.52 3.96 5.69
C TRP A 182 8.11 3.48 4.37
N LEU A 183 8.45 4.42 3.46
CA LEU A 183 9.14 4.10 2.22
C LEU A 183 10.47 3.41 2.50
N THR A 184 11.28 3.97 3.40
CA THR A 184 12.58 3.40 3.80
C THR A 184 12.43 2.01 4.43
N GLU A 185 11.45 1.84 5.33
CA GLU A 185 11.14 0.53 5.93
C GLU A 185 10.73 -0.50 4.87
N THR A 186 9.87 -0.10 3.93
CA THR A 186 9.37 -1.00 2.88
C THR A 186 10.47 -1.36 1.88
N HIS A 187 11.33 -0.38 1.51
CA HIS A 187 12.47 -0.64 0.64
C HIS A 187 13.46 -1.61 1.27
N ALA A 188 13.74 -1.51 2.58
CA ALA A 188 14.59 -2.47 3.27
C ALA A 188 14.00 -3.91 3.24
N VAL A 189 12.68 -4.04 3.31
CA VAL A 189 12.00 -5.35 3.11
C VAL A 189 12.16 -5.80 1.66
N CYS A 190 12.01 -4.89 0.71
CA CYS A 190 12.17 -5.16 -0.72
C CYS A 190 13.56 -5.70 -1.05
N GLU A 191 14.63 -5.06 -0.57
CA GLU A 191 16.01 -5.50 -0.76
C GLU A 191 16.22 -6.93 -0.25
N LYS A 192 15.65 -7.27 0.92
CA LYS A 192 15.72 -8.62 1.45
C LYS A 192 15.02 -9.66 0.55
N ILE A 193 13.90 -9.27 -0.06
CA ILE A 193 13.19 -10.14 -1.01
C ILE A 193 14.03 -10.39 -2.25
N TYR A 194 14.71 -9.36 -2.79
CA TYR A 194 15.63 -9.53 -3.93
C TYR A 194 16.79 -10.46 -3.60
N GLU A 195 17.39 -10.33 -2.40
CA GLU A 195 18.46 -11.24 -1.94
C GLU A 195 17.99 -12.70 -1.86
N ASP A 196 16.77 -12.93 -1.35
CA ASP A 196 16.24 -14.26 -1.08
C ASP A 196 15.54 -14.91 -2.30
N THR A 197 15.27 -14.13 -3.36
CA THR A 197 14.47 -14.58 -4.51
C THR A 197 15.18 -14.24 -5.83
N PRO A 198 16.21 -15.03 -6.23
CA PRO A 198 16.88 -14.82 -7.51
C PRO A 198 15.93 -15.07 -8.70
N GLU A 199 16.29 -14.48 -9.86
CA GLU A 199 15.58 -14.72 -11.11
C GLU A 199 15.47 -16.22 -11.41
N ASP A 200 14.39 -16.63 -12.09
CA ASP A 200 14.03 -18.01 -12.43
C ASP A 200 13.72 -18.94 -11.23
N SER A 201 13.51 -18.36 -10.03
CA SER A 201 13.07 -19.14 -8.86
C SER A 201 11.70 -19.79 -9.08
N ASP A 202 11.56 -21.05 -8.61
CA ASP A 202 10.26 -21.75 -8.57
C ASP A 202 9.61 -21.59 -7.20
N LEU A 203 8.60 -20.72 -7.14
CA LEU A 203 7.96 -20.28 -5.91
C LEU A 203 6.67 -21.06 -5.66
N SER A 204 6.54 -21.62 -4.46
CA SER A 204 5.38 -22.44 -4.09
C SER A 204 5.09 -22.36 -2.58
N TYR A 205 4.62 -23.45 -1.99
CA TYR A 205 4.21 -23.50 -0.57
C TYR A 205 5.29 -23.05 0.42
N GLN A 206 6.57 -23.40 0.19
CA GLN A 206 7.65 -23.02 1.09
C GLN A 206 7.85 -21.51 1.04
N TYR A 207 7.92 -20.92 -0.14
CA TYR A 207 8.05 -19.47 -0.31
C TYR A 207 6.88 -18.70 0.34
N MET A 208 5.67 -19.21 0.16
CA MET A 208 4.47 -18.69 0.82
C MET A 208 4.60 -18.71 2.34
N PHE A 209 5.02 -19.85 2.90
CA PHE A 209 5.16 -20.03 4.34
C PHE A 209 6.21 -19.07 4.94
N ASP A 210 7.36 -18.94 4.28
CA ASP A 210 8.47 -18.11 4.75
C ASP A 210 8.14 -16.61 4.67
N ASN A 211 7.38 -16.17 3.67
CA ASN A 211 7.09 -14.76 3.41
C ASN A 211 5.73 -14.28 3.93
N TYR A 212 4.87 -15.19 4.36
CA TYR A 212 3.55 -14.85 4.88
C TYR A 212 3.59 -13.88 6.08
N PRO A 213 4.49 -14.04 7.07
CA PRO A 213 4.58 -13.07 8.18
C PRO A 213 4.94 -11.65 7.73
N VAL A 214 5.73 -11.51 6.65
CA VAL A 214 6.09 -10.21 6.07
C VAL A 214 4.85 -9.56 5.44
N VAL A 215 4.06 -10.32 4.69
CA VAL A 215 2.80 -9.85 4.10
C VAL A 215 1.84 -9.37 5.19
N GLU A 216 1.62 -10.18 6.23
CA GLU A 216 0.76 -9.82 7.37
C GLU A 216 1.20 -8.50 8.01
N GLN A 217 2.50 -8.34 8.25
CA GLN A 217 3.05 -7.16 8.88
C GLN A 217 2.88 -5.91 8.01
N GLN A 218 3.12 -5.99 6.71
CA GLN A 218 2.97 -4.87 5.78
C GLN A 218 1.51 -4.43 5.67
N LEU A 219 0.59 -5.37 5.52
CA LEU A 219 -0.85 -5.08 5.47
C LEU A 219 -1.35 -4.43 6.76
N LEU A 220 -0.94 -4.97 7.92
CA LEU A 220 -1.32 -4.41 9.22
C LEU A 220 -0.78 -3.00 9.44
N ARG A 221 0.50 -2.77 9.14
CA ARG A 221 1.12 -1.43 9.23
C ARG A 221 0.39 -0.43 8.34
N ALA A 222 0.16 -0.79 7.08
CA ALA A 222 -0.55 0.05 6.12
C ALA A 222 -1.93 0.48 6.64
N GLY A 223 -2.74 -0.48 7.10
CA GLY A 223 -4.07 -0.17 7.62
C GLY A 223 -4.07 0.70 8.88
N LEU A 224 -3.17 0.43 9.82
CA LEU A 224 -3.03 1.24 11.05
C LEU A 224 -2.53 2.65 10.75
N ARG A 225 -1.58 2.81 9.83
CA ARG A 225 -1.04 4.11 9.39
C ARG A 225 -2.09 4.94 8.65
N LEU A 226 -2.88 4.31 7.77
CA LEU A 226 -4.03 4.95 7.13
C LEU A 226 -5.06 5.45 8.16
N ALA A 227 -5.40 4.62 9.15
CA ALA A 227 -6.30 5.01 10.23
C ALA A 227 -5.76 6.19 11.04
N ASP A 228 -4.46 6.19 11.35
CA ASP A 228 -3.83 7.28 12.13
C ASP A 228 -3.84 8.60 11.36
N ILE A 229 -3.51 8.59 10.07
CA ILE A 229 -3.63 9.78 9.20
C ILE A 229 -5.06 10.32 9.24
N LEU A 230 -6.06 9.48 8.94
CA LEU A 230 -7.46 9.89 8.90
C LEU A 230 -7.93 10.41 10.26
N ASN A 231 -7.57 9.72 11.36
CA ASN A 231 -7.88 10.13 12.72
C ASN A 231 -7.19 11.43 13.12
N SER A 232 -6.05 11.75 12.54
CA SER A 232 -5.33 13.01 12.82
C SER A 232 -5.91 14.21 12.08
N ILE A 233 -6.39 13.99 10.85
CA ILE A 233 -6.96 15.02 9.97
C ILE A 233 -8.40 15.39 10.38
N TYR A 234 -9.22 14.38 10.69
CA TYR A 234 -10.66 14.53 10.89
C TYR A 234 -11.09 14.37 12.37
N LYS A 235 -10.36 15.01 13.26
CA LYS A 235 -10.63 15.00 14.72
C LYS A 235 -12.02 15.50 15.09
#